data_0ae66ec8a324b4c7c085d26e0b415dbc
#
_entry.id   0ae66ec8a324b4c7c085d26e0b415dbc
#
_cell.length_a   1.000
_cell.length_b   1.000
_cell.length_c   1.000
_cell.angle_alpha   90.00
_cell.angle_beta   90.00
_cell.angle_gamma   90.00
#
_symmetry.space_group_name_H-M   'P 1'
#
loop_
_entity.id
_entity.type
_entity.pdbx_description
1 polymer ?
#
loop_
_entity_poly.entity_id
_entity_poly.type
_entity_poly.pdbx_seq_one_letter_code
_entity_poly.pdbx_strand_id
1 'polypeptide(L)'
;MNPPPVATREIAREERFNIVWTQELNDVFADVAPYYDRANYIASLGLWGYFLRQFMSTVDVNPGEKMLDVCAGTNAIGIALLKREPTLDVHAIDRSAAMQEVGRQRATALGFSIKSVIDDVHTLPYPDNTFDIVTLQFASRHLRIRRVAQEIRRVLKPGGRFYHSDMLRPANRTVEQLYYAYLRFCLWFTGALFRSGRPALNCKDYFIQALQMFYSAQELNDMLEDIGFRDVTNKTVFYGMLGFHRAVKPAANPAPG
;
A
#
# COMPACT_ATOMS: atom_id res chain seq x y z
N MET A 1 -9.71 18.33 20.18
CA MET A 1 -8.69 17.52 20.87
C MET A 1 -7.66 17.07 19.83
N ASN A 2 -6.38 17.18 20.15
CA ASN A 2 -5.34 16.58 19.30
C ASN A 2 -5.47 15.05 19.33
N PRO A 3 -5.14 14.35 18.22
CA PRO A 3 -5.13 12.90 18.24
C PRO A 3 -4.13 12.38 19.29
N PRO A 4 -4.38 11.20 19.86
CA PRO A 4 -3.44 10.59 20.80
C PRO A 4 -2.08 10.33 20.13
N PRO A 5 -1.00 10.18 20.91
CA PRO A 5 0.33 9.86 20.39
C PRO A 5 0.32 8.66 19.44
N VAL A 6 1.21 8.66 18.46
CA VAL A 6 1.27 7.61 17.41
C VAL A 6 1.36 6.20 18.03
N ALA A 7 2.25 6.00 18.99
CA ALA A 7 2.41 4.69 19.65
C ALA A 7 1.12 4.18 20.30
N THR A 8 0.36 5.06 20.95
CA THR A 8 -0.94 4.70 21.56
C THR A 8 -1.96 4.33 20.49
N ARG A 9 -1.95 5.04 19.35
CA ARG A 9 -2.84 4.73 18.22
C ARG A 9 -2.48 3.41 17.53
N GLU A 10 -1.19 3.09 17.40
CA GLU A 10 -0.74 1.80 16.84
C GLU A 10 -1.26 0.64 17.67
N ILE A 11 -1.05 0.67 18.98
CA ILE A 11 -1.55 -0.37 19.90
C ILE A 11 -3.07 -0.50 19.78
N ALA A 12 -3.79 0.61 19.86
CA ALA A 12 -5.24 0.60 19.77
C ALA A 12 -5.75 0.10 18.40
N ARG A 13 -5.02 0.37 17.31
CA ARG A 13 -5.33 -0.18 15.98
C ARG A 13 -5.14 -1.69 15.93
N GLU A 14 -4.03 -2.18 16.47
CA GLU A 14 -3.73 -3.61 16.49
C GLU A 14 -4.77 -4.38 17.31
N GLU A 15 -5.09 -3.90 18.51
CA GLU A 15 -6.12 -4.52 19.35
C GLU A 15 -7.49 -4.52 18.68
N ARG A 16 -7.89 -3.37 18.11
CA ARG A 16 -9.22 -3.20 17.54
C ARG A 16 -9.44 -3.96 16.24
N PHE A 17 -8.42 -4.01 15.37
CA PHE A 17 -8.57 -4.50 14.00
C PHE A 17 -7.90 -5.86 13.74
N ASN A 18 -7.29 -6.47 14.74
CA ASN A 18 -6.59 -7.74 14.57
C ASN A 18 -7.46 -8.83 13.93
N ILE A 19 -8.70 -8.98 14.36
CA ILE A 19 -9.63 -9.99 13.81
C ILE A 19 -9.94 -9.65 12.35
N VAL A 20 -10.26 -8.39 12.05
CA VAL A 20 -10.54 -7.94 10.68
C VAL A 20 -9.33 -8.20 9.78
N TRP A 21 -8.13 -7.84 10.23
CA TRP A 21 -6.91 -8.02 9.45
C TRP A 21 -6.53 -9.48 9.20
N THR A 22 -6.81 -10.35 10.16
CA THR A 22 -6.41 -11.76 10.08
C THR A 22 -7.46 -12.67 9.46
N GLN A 23 -8.75 -12.33 9.57
CA GLN A 23 -9.86 -13.23 9.23
C GLN A 23 -10.79 -12.66 8.15
N GLU A 24 -11.11 -11.36 8.18
CA GLU A 24 -12.20 -10.82 7.37
C GLU A 24 -11.73 -10.18 6.05
N LEU A 25 -10.57 -9.49 6.05
CA LEU A 25 -10.12 -8.73 4.87
C LEU A 25 -9.86 -9.60 3.64
N ASN A 26 -9.46 -10.85 3.82
CA ASN A 26 -9.23 -11.73 2.68
C ASN A 26 -10.53 -11.99 1.91
N ASP A 27 -11.64 -12.21 2.62
CA ASP A 27 -12.96 -12.43 2.02
C ASP A 27 -13.47 -11.13 1.37
N VAL A 28 -13.21 -9.97 2.00
CA VAL A 28 -13.55 -8.66 1.42
C VAL A 28 -12.83 -8.44 0.10
N PHE A 29 -11.53 -8.68 0.05
CA PHE A 29 -10.74 -8.50 -1.18
C PHE A 29 -11.05 -9.56 -2.23
N ALA A 30 -11.41 -10.78 -1.84
CA ALA A 30 -11.91 -11.80 -2.76
C ALA A 30 -13.24 -11.39 -3.40
N ASP A 31 -14.18 -10.84 -2.62
CA ASP A 31 -15.47 -10.34 -3.11
C ASP A 31 -15.32 -9.20 -4.12
N VAL A 32 -14.39 -8.25 -3.86
CA VAL A 32 -14.25 -7.07 -4.72
C VAL A 32 -13.26 -7.25 -5.88
N ALA A 33 -12.45 -8.31 -5.89
CA ALA A 33 -11.39 -8.53 -6.87
C ALA A 33 -11.85 -8.36 -8.35
N PRO A 34 -13.01 -8.86 -8.78
CA PRO A 34 -13.45 -8.76 -10.17
C PRO A 34 -13.72 -7.33 -10.64
N TYR A 35 -14.04 -6.41 -9.71
CA TYR A 35 -14.42 -5.03 -10.04
C TYR A 35 -13.59 -3.97 -9.29
N TYR A 36 -12.55 -4.38 -8.56
CA TYR A 36 -11.74 -3.53 -7.67
C TYR A 36 -11.26 -2.24 -8.35
N ASP A 37 -10.63 -2.35 -9.52
CA ASP A 37 -10.11 -1.17 -10.21
C ASP A 37 -11.22 -0.25 -10.74
N ARG A 38 -12.39 -0.83 -11.16
CA ARG A 38 -13.55 -0.05 -11.58
C ARG A 38 -14.19 0.68 -10.40
N ALA A 39 -14.29 0.02 -9.25
CA ALA A 39 -14.79 0.64 -8.01
C ALA A 39 -13.91 1.80 -7.58
N ASN A 40 -12.59 1.62 -7.60
CA ASN A 40 -11.63 2.69 -7.29
C ASN A 40 -11.69 3.83 -8.30
N TYR A 41 -11.84 3.55 -9.59
CA TYR A 41 -12.01 4.58 -10.63
C TYR A 41 -13.26 5.43 -10.37
N ILE A 42 -14.40 4.81 -10.05
CA ILE A 42 -15.64 5.51 -9.73
C ILE A 42 -15.53 6.26 -8.41
N ALA A 43 -15.04 5.62 -7.35
CA ALA A 43 -14.86 6.24 -6.03
C ALA A 43 -13.87 7.43 -6.05
N SER A 44 -12.91 7.42 -6.96
CA SER A 44 -11.98 8.52 -7.17
C SER A 44 -12.47 9.58 -8.17
N LEU A 45 -13.71 9.52 -8.62
CA LEU A 45 -14.25 10.39 -9.66
C LEU A 45 -13.39 10.41 -10.94
N GLY A 46 -12.86 9.24 -11.33
CA GLY A 46 -11.98 9.11 -12.50
C GLY A 46 -10.50 9.45 -12.23
N LEU A 47 -10.14 9.89 -11.04
CA LEU A 47 -8.78 10.30 -10.70
C LEU A 47 -7.82 9.12 -10.42
N TRP A 48 -8.31 7.87 -10.42
CA TRP A 48 -7.47 6.69 -10.15
C TRP A 48 -6.21 6.64 -11.02
N GLY A 49 -6.35 6.90 -12.33
CA GLY A 49 -5.21 6.97 -13.25
C GLY A 49 -4.25 8.13 -12.96
N TYR A 50 -4.76 9.24 -12.43
CA TYR A 50 -3.91 10.35 -11.95
C TYR A 50 -3.10 9.95 -10.72
N PHE A 51 -3.70 9.26 -9.75
CA PHE A 51 -2.99 8.79 -8.55
C PHE A 51 -1.89 7.81 -8.91
N LEU A 52 -2.18 6.86 -9.81
CA LEU A 52 -1.17 5.93 -10.31
C LEU A 52 -0.01 6.68 -11.00
N ARG A 53 -0.30 7.64 -11.87
CA ARG A 53 0.75 8.45 -12.53
C ARG A 53 1.57 9.26 -11.53
N GLN A 54 0.94 9.85 -10.50
CA GLN A 54 1.66 10.59 -9.46
C GLN A 54 2.60 9.65 -8.67
N PHE A 55 2.13 8.45 -8.31
CA PHE A 55 2.98 7.44 -7.67
C PHE A 55 4.13 7.03 -8.59
N MET A 56 3.82 6.65 -9.83
CA MET A 56 4.83 6.24 -10.82
C MET A 56 5.90 7.30 -11.10
N SER A 57 5.55 8.59 -10.97
CA SER A 57 6.51 9.69 -11.12
C SER A 57 7.51 9.80 -9.95
N THR A 58 7.23 9.15 -8.83
CA THR A 58 8.14 9.11 -7.68
C THR A 58 9.06 7.88 -7.69
N VAL A 59 8.72 6.87 -8.51
CA VAL A 59 9.44 5.59 -8.54
C VAL A 59 10.54 5.65 -9.59
N ASP A 60 11.79 5.64 -9.14
CA ASP A 60 12.95 5.51 -10.01
C ASP A 60 13.25 4.03 -10.22
N VAL A 61 13.47 3.64 -11.47
CA VAL A 61 13.83 2.26 -11.86
C VAL A 61 15.00 2.28 -12.82
N ASN A 62 15.90 1.31 -12.70
CA ASN A 62 17.00 1.07 -13.64
C ASN A 62 16.83 -0.30 -14.31
N PRO A 63 17.38 -0.48 -15.53
CA PRO A 63 17.33 -1.76 -16.23
C PRO A 63 17.87 -2.91 -15.37
N GLY A 64 17.15 -4.04 -15.37
CA GLY A 64 17.56 -5.27 -14.69
C GLY A 64 17.41 -5.25 -13.15
N GLU A 65 16.89 -4.20 -12.56
CA GLU A 65 16.63 -4.18 -11.12
C GLU A 65 15.57 -5.20 -10.70
N LYS A 66 15.75 -5.74 -9.51
CA LYS A 66 14.80 -6.67 -8.87
C LYS A 66 13.88 -5.91 -7.95
N MET A 67 12.57 -6.00 -8.20
CA MET A 67 11.56 -5.33 -7.39
C MET A 67 10.59 -6.28 -6.73
N LEU A 68 10.07 -5.88 -5.57
CA LEU A 68 8.97 -6.53 -4.87
C LEU A 68 7.80 -5.55 -4.72
N ASP A 69 6.63 -5.96 -5.19
CA ASP A 69 5.37 -5.27 -4.91
C ASP A 69 4.66 -5.95 -3.74
N VAL A 70 4.57 -5.26 -2.61
CA VAL A 70 3.99 -5.76 -1.36
C VAL A 70 2.52 -5.37 -1.31
N CYS A 71 1.65 -6.33 -1.00
CA CYS A 71 0.19 -6.20 -1.15
C CYS A 71 -0.19 -5.81 -2.59
N ALA A 72 0.36 -6.54 -3.54
CA ALA A 72 0.31 -6.20 -4.97
C ALA A 72 -1.09 -6.23 -5.58
N GLY A 73 -2.08 -6.83 -4.90
CA GLY A 73 -3.46 -6.89 -5.35
C GLY A 73 -3.59 -7.39 -6.79
N THR A 74 -4.10 -6.56 -7.68
CA THR A 74 -4.25 -6.85 -9.11
C THR A 74 -2.98 -6.59 -9.94
N ASN A 75 -1.81 -6.52 -9.31
CA ASN A 75 -0.49 -6.27 -9.92
C ASN A 75 -0.41 -4.96 -10.73
N ALA A 76 -1.20 -3.95 -10.38
CA ALA A 76 -1.27 -2.71 -11.16
C ALA A 76 0.07 -1.98 -11.21
N ILE A 77 0.83 -1.97 -10.12
CA ILE A 77 2.14 -1.31 -10.02
C ILE A 77 3.19 -2.11 -10.81
N GLY A 78 3.31 -3.41 -10.55
CA GLY A 78 4.24 -4.28 -11.26
C GLY A 78 4.07 -4.19 -12.78
N ILE A 79 2.83 -4.24 -13.26
CA ILE A 79 2.50 -4.08 -14.69
C ILE A 79 2.88 -2.68 -15.21
N ALA A 80 2.59 -1.62 -14.44
CA ALA A 80 2.92 -0.27 -14.86
C ALA A 80 4.43 -0.04 -14.95
N LEU A 81 5.20 -0.63 -14.04
CA LEU A 81 6.67 -0.57 -14.05
C LEU A 81 7.27 -1.39 -15.20
N LEU A 82 6.75 -2.60 -15.47
CA LEU A 82 7.17 -3.41 -16.63
C LEU A 82 6.87 -2.74 -17.98
N LYS A 83 5.81 -1.95 -18.09
CA LYS A 83 5.55 -1.12 -19.28
C LYS A 83 6.59 -0.03 -19.48
N ARG A 84 7.15 0.51 -18.40
CA ARG A 84 8.17 1.57 -18.41
C ARG A 84 9.58 0.99 -18.59
N GLU A 85 9.86 -0.13 -17.92
CA GLU A 85 11.17 -0.82 -17.94
C GLU A 85 10.94 -2.34 -18.02
N PRO A 86 10.89 -2.92 -19.23
CA PRO A 86 10.58 -4.34 -19.42
C PRO A 86 11.63 -5.32 -18.89
N THR A 87 12.82 -4.86 -18.55
CA THR A 87 13.91 -5.70 -18.03
C THR A 87 13.87 -5.92 -16.53
N LEU A 88 12.90 -5.33 -15.81
CA LEU A 88 12.73 -5.53 -14.38
C LEU A 88 12.42 -6.99 -14.04
N ASP A 89 13.04 -7.51 -12.97
CA ASP A 89 12.65 -8.77 -12.34
C ASP A 89 11.58 -8.49 -11.28
N VAL A 90 10.30 -8.62 -11.67
CA VAL A 90 9.16 -8.25 -10.81
C VAL A 90 8.64 -9.42 -10.00
N HIS A 91 8.66 -9.27 -8.68
CA HIS A 91 8.02 -10.12 -7.70
C HIS A 91 6.81 -9.43 -7.10
N ALA A 92 5.77 -10.19 -6.79
CA ALA A 92 4.56 -9.72 -6.14
C ALA A 92 4.22 -10.62 -4.95
N ILE A 93 3.77 -10.05 -3.86
CA ILE A 93 3.25 -10.80 -2.71
C ILE A 93 1.93 -10.20 -2.25
N ASP A 94 0.93 -11.05 -2.06
CA ASP A 94 -0.38 -10.68 -1.53
C ASP A 94 -1.04 -11.88 -0.86
N ARG A 95 -1.87 -11.67 0.17
CA ARG A 95 -2.61 -12.78 0.81
C ARG A 95 -3.83 -13.21 -0.04
N SER A 96 -4.38 -12.33 -0.87
CA SER A 96 -5.59 -12.59 -1.66
C SER A 96 -5.24 -13.31 -2.95
N ALA A 97 -5.46 -14.62 -2.97
CA ALA A 97 -5.32 -15.43 -4.19
C ALA A 97 -6.24 -14.93 -5.31
N ALA A 98 -7.45 -14.45 -4.99
CA ALA A 98 -8.39 -13.92 -5.98
C ALA A 98 -7.86 -12.65 -6.66
N MET A 99 -7.28 -11.71 -5.88
CA MET A 99 -6.65 -10.51 -6.42
C MET A 99 -5.46 -10.84 -7.30
N GLN A 100 -4.59 -11.76 -6.85
CA GLN A 100 -3.40 -12.18 -7.60
C GLN A 100 -3.78 -12.92 -8.89
N GLU A 101 -4.87 -13.68 -8.91
CA GLU A 101 -5.36 -14.32 -10.14
C GLU A 101 -5.77 -13.30 -11.19
N VAL A 102 -6.52 -12.25 -10.80
CA VAL A 102 -6.86 -11.13 -11.68
C VAL A 102 -5.58 -10.45 -12.21
N GLY A 103 -4.61 -10.21 -11.32
CA GLY A 103 -3.33 -9.59 -11.68
C GLY A 103 -2.50 -10.45 -12.63
N ARG A 104 -2.44 -11.76 -12.40
CA ARG A 104 -1.74 -12.73 -13.25
C ARG A 104 -2.33 -12.76 -14.66
N GLN A 105 -3.66 -12.87 -14.77
CA GLN A 105 -4.34 -12.88 -16.08
C GLN A 105 -4.05 -11.59 -16.86
N ARG A 106 -4.08 -10.44 -16.18
CA ARG A 106 -3.79 -9.15 -16.78
C ARG A 106 -2.33 -9.04 -17.25
N ALA A 107 -1.37 -9.48 -16.43
CA ALA A 107 0.04 -9.47 -16.79
C ALA A 107 0.30 -10.37 -18.01
N THR A 108 -0.22 -11.60 -17.99
CA THR A 108 -0.11 -12.56 -19.10
C THR A 108 -0.70 -12.02 -20.41
N ALA A 109 -1.88 -11.39 -20.35
CA ALA A 109 -2.52 -10.77 -21.52
C ALA A 109 -1.69 -9.63 -22.15
N LEU A 110 -0.79 -9.04 -21.38
CA LEU A 110 0.13 -7.99 -21.82
C LEU A 110 1.54 -8.54 -22.18
N GLY A 111 1.75 -9.85 -22.09
CA GLY A 111 3.04 -10.49 -22.36
C GLY A 111 4.06 -10.33 -21.21
N PHE A 112 3.64 -9.95 -20.03
CA PHE A 112 4.51 -9.79 -18.85
C PHE A 112 4.50 -11.01 -17.95
N SER A 113 5.65 -11.29 -17.34
CA SER A 113 5.82 -12.30 -16.29
C SER A 113 6.06 -11.63 -14.95
N ILE A 114 5.22 -11.95 -13.95
CA ILE A 114 5.36 -11.49 -12.57
C ILE A 114 5.40 -12.72 -11.65
N LYS A 115 6.43 -12.81 -10.81
CA LYS A 115 6.61 -13.90 -9.85
C LYS A 115 5.75 -13.66 -8.62
N SER A 116 4.55 -14.23 -8.58
CA SER A 116 3.58 -14.02 -7.52
C SER A 116 3.69 -15.06 -6.40
N VAL A 117 3.62 -14.60 -5.15
CA VAL A 117 3.56 -15.43 -3.93
C VAL A 117 2.30 -15.06 -3.16
N ILE A 118 1.54 -16.06 -2.71
CA ILE A 118 0.37 -15.88 -1.84
C ILE A 118 0.82 -16.14 -0.41
N ASP A 119 1.06 -15.05 0.36
CA ASP A 119 1.55 -15.16 1.73
C ASP A 119 1.27 -13.88 2.54
N ASP A 120 1.56 -13.94 3.86
CA ASP A 120 1.44 -12.82 4.77
C ASP A 120 2.68 -11.91 4.70
N VAL A 121 2.44 -10.64 4.42
CA VAL A 121 3.51 -9.62 4.28
C VAL A 121 4.18 -9.22 5.61
N HIS A 122 3.64 -9.64 6.75
CA HIS A 122 4.25 -9.39 8.06
C HIS A 122 5.50 -10.24 8.33
N THR A 123 5.78 -11.23 7.46
CA THR A 123 7.01 -12.02 7.43
C THR A 123 7.28 -12.39 5.98
N LEU A 124 8.11 -11.60 5.30
CA LEU A 124 8.37 -11.79 3.87
C LEU A 124 9.22 -13.04 3.62
N PRO A 125 8.79 -13.97 2.73
CA PRO A 125 9.49 -15.23 2.46
C PRO A 125 10.70 -15.03 1.50
N TYR A 126 11.48 -13.99 1.76
CA TYR A 126 12.65 -13.64 0.97
C TYR A 126 13.86 -13.42 1.88
N PRO A 127 15.07 -13.76 1.40
CA PRO A 127 16.31 -13.47 2.12
C PRO A 127 16.53 -11.96 2.31
N ASP A 128 17.40 -11.61 3.25
CA ASP A 128 17.89 -10.24 3.43
C ASP A 128 18.55 -9.73 2.15
N ASN A 129 18.49 -8.43 1.91
CA ASN A 129 19.22 -7.77 0.82
C ASN A 129 18.94 -8.37 -0.57
N THR A 130 17.70 -8.69 -0.86
CA THR A 130 17.27 -9.35 -2.11
C THR A 130 16.86 -8.34 -3.19
N PHE A 131 16.18 -7.26 -2.82
CA PHE A 131 15.51 -6.36 -3.75
C PHE A 131 16.18 -4.98 -3.83
N ASP A 132 16.22 -4.43 -5.04
CA ASP A 132 16.67 -3.06 -5.30
C ASP A 132 15.55 -2.06 -5.00
N ILE A 133 14.30 -2.46 -5.26
CA ILE A 133 13.10 -1.66 -5.10
C ILE A 133 12.03 -2.47 -4.37
N VAL A 134 11.32 -1.82 -3.45
CA VAL A 134 10.08 -2.35 -2.88
C VAL A 134 9.00 -1.29 -2.99
N THR A 135 7.79 -1.70 -3.39
CA THR A 135 6.59 -0.85 -3.45
C THR A 135 5.53 -1.36 -2.50
N LEU A 136 4.72 -0.46 -1.93
CA LEU A 136 3.53 -0.77 -1.13
C LEU A 136 2.48 0.31 -1.39
N GLN A 137 1.34 -0.07 -1.97
CA GLN A 137 0.30 0.88 -2.36
C GLN A 137 -1.07 0.50 -1.81
N PHE A 138 -1.77 1.48 -1.23
CA PHE A 138 -3.18 1.42 -0.77
C PHE A 138 -3.54 0.30 0.21
N ALA A 139 -2.55 -0.27 0.93
CA ALA A 139 -2.75 -1.37 1.86
C ALA A 139 -2.27 -1.09 3.28
N SER A 140 -1.37 -0.14 3.49
CA SER A 140 -0.67 0.05 4.76
C SER A 140 -1.59 0.35 5.95
N ARG A 141 -2.73 1.01 5.73
CA ARG A 141 -3.74 1.23 6.76
C ARG A 141 -4.43 -0.07 7.26
N HIS A 142 -4.24 -1.18 6.55
CA HIS A 142 -4.77 -2.51 6.87
C HIS A 142 -3.71 -3.46 7.45
N LEU A 143 -2.55 -2.95 7.82
CA LEU A 143 -1.39 -3.71 8.25
C LEU A 143 -0.86 -3.22 9.60
N ARG A 144 -0.09 -4.08 10.28
CA ARG A 144 0.87 -3.67 11.31
C ARG A 144 2.06 -3.03 10.59
N ILE A 145 1.86 -1.79 10.15
CA ILE A 145 2.72 -1.15 9.15
C ILE A 145 4.18 -1.04 9.60
N ARG A 146 4.44 -0.80 10.89
CA ARG A 146 5.81 -0.75 11.45
C ARG A 146 6.54 -2.09 11.22
N ARG A 147 5.86 -3.21 11.49
CA ARG A 147 6.42 -4.56 11.27
C ARG A 147 6.66 -4.83 9.79
N VAL A 148 5.71 -4.51 8.93
CA VAL A 148 5.86 -4.68 7.47
C VAL A 148 7.00 -3.81 6.93
N ALA A 149 7.13 -2.57 7.38
CA ALA A 149 8.22 -1.69 6.98
C ALA A 149 9.60 -2.19 7.46
N GLN A 150 9.69 -2.84 8.63
CA GLN A 150 10.91 -3.52 9.08
C GLN A 150 11.28 -4.70 8.16
N GLU A 151 10.30 -5.52 7.75
CA GLU A 151 10.51 -6.60 6.78
C GLU A 151 10.91 -6.06 5.40
N ILE A 152 10.27 -4.99 4.93
CA ILE A 152 10.65 -4.30 3.69
C ILE A 152 12.11 -3.84 3.78
N ARG A 153 12.51 -3.20 4.90
CA ARG A 153 13.89 -2.78 5.11
C ARG A 153 14.86 -3.97 5.15
N ARG A 154 14.45 -5.09 5.72
CA ARG A 154 15.27 -6.32 5.77
C ARG A 154 15.57 -6.84 4.37
N VAL A 155 14.54 -6.98 3.53
CA VAL A 155 14.69 -7.56 2.19
C VAL A 155 15.27 -6.60 1.17
N LEU A 156 15.26 -5.30 1.40
CA LEU A 156 15.95 -4.32 0.56
C LEU A 156 17.47 -4.49 0.66
N LYS A 157 18.16 -4.38 -0.47
CA LYS A 157 19.63 -4.25 -0.53
C LYS A 157 20.07 -2.95 0.13
N PRO A 158 21.33 -2.85 0.64
CA PRO A 158 21.93 -1.56 0.99
C PRO A 158 21.82 -0.59 -0.21
N GLY A 159 21.36 0.64 0.03
CA GLY A 159 21.03 1.61 -1.02
C GLY A 159 19.68 1.35 -1.73
N GLY A 160 18.99 0.27 -1.43
CA GLY A 160 17.68 -0.06 -2.00
C GLY A 160 16.60 0.94 -1.58
N ARG A 161 15.59 1.09 -2.41
CA ARG A 161 14.57 2.14 -2.32
C ARG A 161 13.20 1.55 -2.00
N PHE A 162 12.53 2.14 -1.02
CA PHE A 162 11.13 1.88 -0.68
C PHE A 162 10.25 3.02 -1.18
N TYR A 163 9.20 2.67 -1.90
CA TYR A 163 8.18 3.59 -2.37
C TYR A 163 6.82 3.20 -1.82
N HIS A 164 6.17 4.14 -1.18
CA HIS A 164 4.88 3.94 -0.53
C HIS A 164 3.85 4.96 -1.02
N SER A 165 2.62 4.52 -1.20
CA SER A 165 1.48 5.40 -1.43
C SER A 165 0.25 4.88 -0.71
N ASP A 166 -0.40 5.74 0.05
CA ASP A 166 -1.68 5.41 0.69
C ASP A 166 -2.52 6.64 0.97
N MET A 167 -3.79 6.38 1.25
CA MET A 167 -4.70 7.33 1.86
C MET A 167 -4.22 7.58 3.29
N LEU A 168 -4.06 8.85 3.63
CA LEU A 168 -3.54 9.29 4.93
C LEU A 168 -4.59 10.05 5.72
N ARG A 169 -4.34 10.21 7.00
CA ARG A 169 -5.15 11.07 7.85
C ARG A 169 -4.76 12.54 7.61
N PRO A 170 -5.68 13.40 7.12
CA PRO A 170 -5.41 14.82 6.93
C PRO A 170 -5.09 15.51 8.26
N ALA A 171 -4.19 16.50 8.23
CA ALA A 171 -3.87 17.29 9.42
C ALA A 171 -4.98 18.30 9.76
N ASN A 172 -5.72 18.79 8.76
CA ASN A 172 -6.80 19.75 8.96
C ASN A 172 -8.12 19.02 9.26
N ARG A 173 -8.72 19.33 10.43
CA ARG A 173 -9.91 18.65 10.94
C ARG A 173 -11.17 18.85 10.07
N THR A 174 -11.35 20.01 9.46
CA THR A 174 -12.48 20.26 8.58
C THR A 174 -12.36 19.43 7.29
N VAL A 175 -11.16 19.42 6.71
CA VAL A 175 -10.83 18.56 5.56
C VAL A 175 -11.05 17.10 5.89
N GLU A 176 -10.59 16.67 7.08
CA GLU A 176 -10.76 15.30 7.58
C GLU A 176 -12.23 14.89 7.65
N GLN A 177 -13.11 15.73 8.21
CA GLN A 177 -14.54 15.44 8.34
C GLN A 177 -15.23 15.33 6.96
N LEU A 178 -14.95 16.26 6.05
CA LEU A 178 -15.49 16.24 4.70
C LEU A 178 -15.01 15.01 3.93
N TYR A 179 -13.75 14.67 4.11
CA TYR A 179 -13.16 13.49 3.49
C TYR A 179 -13.83 12.19 3.94
N TYR A 180 -14.05 12.02 5.24
CA TYR A 180 -14.74 10.81 5.72
C TYR A 180 -16.21 10.75 5.31
N ALA A 181 -16.90 11.90 5.23
CA ALA A 181 -18.25 11.94 4.69
C ALA A 181 -18.28 11.50 3.21
N TYR A 182 -17.36 12.01 2.40
CA TYR A 182 -17.18 11.60 1.02
C TYR A 182 -16.88 10.10 0.88
N LEU A 183 -15.96 9.56 1.68
CA LEU A 183 -15.62 8.14 1.64
C LEU A 183 -16.80 7.24 2.03
N ARG A 184 -17.60 7.62 3.04
CA ARG A 184 -18.81 6.89 3.39
C ARG A 184 -19.81 6.84 2.23
N PHE A 185 -19.98 7.98 1.55
CA PHE A 185 -20.81 8.03 0.35
C PHE A 185 -20.27 7.10 -0.75
N CYS A 186 -18.95 7.15 -1.04
CA CYS A 186 -18.32 6.30 -2.04
C CYS A 186 -18.49 4.80 -1.74
N LEU A 187 -18.25 4.39 -0.49
CA LEU A 187 -18.41 2.99 -0.06
C LEU A 187 -19.86 2.53 -0.18
N TRP A 188 -20.82 3.40 0.18
CA TRP A 188 -22.24 3.10 -0.01
C TRP A 188 -22.61 2.99 -1.49
N PHE A 189 -22.22 3.98 -2.29
CA PHE A 189 -22.57 4.07 -3.71
C PHE A 189 -21.97 2.91 -4.52
N THR A 190 -20.67 2.65 -4.37
CA THR A 190 -19.99 1.56 -5.09
C THR A 190 -20.48 0.20 -4.61
N GLY A 191 -20.73 0.02 -3.31
CA GLY A 191 -21.31 -1.19 -2.77
C GLY A 191 -22.70 -1.49 -3.37
N ALA A 192 -23.56 -0.47 -3.54
CA ALA A 192 -24.86 -0.61 -4.18
C ALA A 192 -24.73 -0.87 -5.70
N LEU A 193 -23.86 -0.12 -6.38
CA LEU A 193 -23.65 -0.21 -7.84
C LEU A 193 -23.11 -1.58 -8.28
N PHE A 194 -22.13 -2.11 -7.55
CA PHE A 194 -21.52 -3.42 -7.87
C PHE A 194 -22.18 -4.59 -7.17
N ARG A 195 -23.26 -4.34 -6.41
CA ARG A 195 -23.94 -5.38 -5.61
C ARG A 195 -22.94 -6.18 -4.76
N SER A 196 -22.03 -5.48 -4.11
CA SER A 196 -21.00 -6.07 -3.26
C SER A 196 -21.60 -7.05 -2.26
N GLY A 197 -20.89 -8.15 -2.02
CA GLY A 197 -21.30 -9.19 -1.09
C GLY A 197 -21.33 -8.75 0.38
N ARG A 198 -21.81 -9.62 1.26
CA ARG A 198 -21.86 -9.35 2.70
C ARG A 198 -20.50 -8.98 3.31
N PRO A 199 -19.35 -9.61 2.93
CA PRO A 199 -18.06 -9.26 3.50
C PRO A 199 -17.71 -7.78 3.31
N ALA A 200 -17.78 -7.27 2.06
CA ALA A 200 -17.50 -5.87 1.77
C ALA A 200 -18.48 -4.90 2.45
N LEU A 201 -19.75 -5.27 2.54
CA LEU A 201 -20.77 -4.43 3.20
C LEU A 201 -20.58 -4.33 4.71
N ASN A 202 -20.19 -5.42 5.37
CA ASN A 202 -19.96 -5.46 6.81
C ASN A 202 -18.70 -4.67 7.24
N CYS A 203 -17.72 -4.51 6.35
CA CYS A 203 -16.46 -3.82 6.65
C CYS A 203 -16.47 -2.31 6.38
N LYS A 204 -17.60 -1.69 6.02
CA LYS A 204 -17.65 -0.25 5.67
C LYS A 204 -17.12 0.66 6.77
N ASP A 205 -17.58 0.45 8.00
CA ASP A 205 -17.17 1.27 9.14
C ASP A 205 -15.71 1.04 9.49
N TYR A 206 -15.22 -0.17 9.32
CA TYR A 206 -13.82 -0.51 9.49
C TYR A 206 -12.92 0.34 8.57
N PHE A 207 -13.23 0.48 7.27
CA PHE A 207 -12.39 1.27 6.35
C PHE A 207 -12.23 2.72 6.79
N ILE A 208 -13.32 3.34 7.28
CA ILE A 208 -13.27 4.71 7.80
C ILE A 208 -12.45 4.78 9.10
N GLN A 209 -12.69 3.86 10.04
CA GLN A 209 -11.99 3.84 11.32
C GLN A 209 -10.50 3.53 11.16
N ALA A 210 -10.14 2.61 10.25
CA ALA A 210 -8.76 2.31 9.93
C ALA A 210 -8.01 3.56 9.45
N LEU A 211 -8.65 4.40 8.62
CA LEU A 211 -8.08 5.64 8.15
C LEU A 211 -8.00 6.71 9.25
N GLN A 212 -9.05 6.86 10.08
CA GLN A 212 -9.06 7.81 11.21
C GLN A 212 -7.92 7.57 12.21
N MET A 213 -7.56 6.31 12.40
CA MET A 213 -6.48 5.91 13.30
C MET A 213 -5.12 5.80 12.61
N PHE A 214 -5.06 5.99 11.28
CA PHE A 214 -3.83 5.86 10.51
C PHE A 214 -2.91 7.08 10.67
N TYR A 215 -1.77 7.04 10.06
CA TYR A 215 -0.75 8.08 10.09
C TYR A 215 -1.12 9.27 9.22
N SER A 216 -0.65 10.47 9.62
CA SER A 216 -0.44 11.58 8.70
C SER A 216 0.88 11.36 7.93
N ALA A 217 1.13 12.20 6.91
CA ALA A 217 2.35 12.07 6.10
C ALA A 217 3.63 12.23 6.95
N GLN A 218 3.65 13.19 7.86
CA GLN A 218 4.81 13.43 8.72
C GLN A 218 5.02 12.29 9.73
N GLU A 219 3.95 11.82 10.38
CA GLU A 219 4.04 10.70 11.32
C GLU A 219 4.57 9.42 10.64
N LEU A 220 4.23 9.22 9.36
CA LEU A 220 4.75 8.08 8.59
C LEU A 220 6.24 8.25 8.24
N ASN A 221 6.67 9.48 7.90
CA ASN A 221 8.11 9.78 7.76
C ASN A 221 8.87 9.45 9.04
N ASP A 222 8.40 9.99 10.17
CA ASP A 222 9.05 9.79 11.48
C ASP A 222 9.16 8.29 11.81
N MET A 223 8.11 7.52 11.54
CA MET A 223 8.11 6.06 11.73
C MET A 223 9.14 5.36 10.84
N LEU A 224 9.27 5.76 9.57
CA LEU A 224 10.26 5.19 8.65
C LEU A 224 11.69 5.51 9.07
N GLU A 225 11.94 6.74 9.54
CA GLU A 225 13.25 7.15 10.09
C GLU A 225 13.60 6.38 11.36
N ASP A 226 12.62 6.19 12.27
CA ASP A 226 12.79 5.41 13.51
C ASP A 226 13.23 3.96 13.26
N ILE A 227 12.70 3.31 12.21
CA ILE A 227 13.12 1.95 11.84
C ILE A 227 14.41 1.91 11.03
N GLY A 228 15.04 3.05 10.80
CA GLY A 228 16.38 3.18 10.25
C GLY A 228 16.44 3.35 8.73
N PHE A 229 15.38 3.77 8.06
CA PHE A 229 15.47 4.34 6.73
C PHE A 229 16.15 5.72 6.77
N ARG A 230 16.68 6.16 5.63
CA ARG A 230 17.26 7.49 5.40
C ARG A 230 16.67 8.11 4.14
N ASP A 231 16.94 9.38 3.93
CA ASP A 231 16.43 10.15 2.78
C ASP A 231 14.90 10.00 2.64
N VAL A 232 14.22 10.01 3.79
CA VAL A 232 12.77 9.88 3.84
C VAL A 232 12.14 11.18 3.37
N THR A 233 11.40 11.10 2.28
CA THR A 233 10.69 12.25 1.70
C THR A 233 9.24 11.89 1.44
N ASN A 234 8.37 12.90 1.45
CA ASN A 234 6.99 12.71 1.06
C ASN A 234 6.48 13.84 0.16
N LYS A 235 5.49 13.51 -0.65
CA LYS A 235 4.64 14.44 -1.39
C LYS A 235 3.20 14.12 -1.06
N THR A 236 2.41 15.12 -0.76
CA THR A 236 0.97 14.93 -0.50
C THR A 236 0.13 15.66 -1.54
N VAL A 237 -1.06 15.14 -1.80
CA VAL A 237 -2.09 15.79 -2.60
C VAL A 237 -3.41 15.84 -1.84
N PHE A 238 -4.33 16.70 -2.27
CA PHE A 238 -5.63 16.87 -1.65
C PHE A 238 -5.54 17.13 -0.14
N TYR A 239 -4.74 18.15 0.25
CA TYR A 239 -4.59 18.56 1.66
C TYR A 239 -4.14 17.41 2.60
N GLY A 240 -3.30 16.50 2.09
CA GLY A 240 -2.78 15.39 2.89
C GLY A 240 -3.65 14.13 2.93
N MET A 241 -4.71 14.05 2.12
CA MET A 241 -5.56 12.86 2.03
C MET A 241 -4.86 11.68 1.35
N LEU A 242 -3.91 11.96 0.46
CA LEU A 242 -3.10 10.97 -0.23
C LEU A 242 -1.63 11.38 -0.16
N GLY A 243 -0.78 10.42 0.22
CA GLY A 243 0.65 10.61 0.34
C GLY A 243 1.46 9.64 -0.50
N PHE A 244 2.60 10.12 -0.95
CA PHE A 244 3.62 9.37 -1.66
C PHE A 244 4.92 9.54 -0.89
N HIS A 245 5.49 8.43 -0.41
CA HIS A 245 6.72 8.45 0.36
C HIS A 245 7.82 7.70 -0.40
N ARG A 246 9.03 8.20 -0.27
CA ARG A 246 10.25 7.53 -0.70
C ARG A 246 11.18 7.44 0.50
N ALA A 247 11.81 6.29 0.68
CA ALA A 247 12.79 6.06 1.72
C ALA A 247 13.90 5.15 1.19
N VAL A 248 15.11 5.27 1.73
CA VAL A 248 16.28 4.51 1.29
C VAL A 248 16.83 3.68 2.46
N LYS A 249 17.12 2.42 2.22
CA LYS A 249 17.91 1.63 3.17
C LYS A 249 19.38 2.13 3.11
N PRO A 250 19.98 2.52 4.24
CA PRO A 250 21.38 2.99 4.23
C PRO A 250 22.30 1.99 3.55
N ALA A 251 23.30 2.49 2.83
CA ALA A 251 24.41 1.66 2.38
C ALA A 251 25.10 1.03 3.60
N ALA A 252 25.63 -0.19 3.44
CA ALA A 252 26.49 -0.75 4.48
C ALA A 252 27.68 0.21 4.67
N ASN A 253 27.98 0.60 5.92
CA ASN A 253 29.22 1.31 6.19
C ASN A 253 30.37 0.46 5.64
N PRO A 254 31.31 1.03 4.88
CA PRO A 254 32.53 0.30 4.58
C PRO A 254 33.15 -0.14 5.92
N ALA A 255 33.51 -1.42 6.02
CA ALA A 255 34.21 -1.92 7.20
C ALA A 255 35.39 -1.00 7.49
N PRO A 256 35.67 -0.62 8.77
CA PRO A 256 36.85 0.12 9.09
C PRO A 256 38.05 -0.71 8.62
N GLY A 257 38.82 -0.15 7.67
CA GLY A 257 40.01 -0.74 7.13
C GLY A 257 41.15 -0.79 8.17
#